data_806420d2dbb5b30200a683c96697dddf
#
_entry.id   806420d2dbb5b30200a683c96697dddf
#
_cell.length_a   1.000
_cell.length_b   1.000
_cell.length_c   1.000
_cell.angle_alpha   90.00
_cell.angle_beta   90.00
_cell.angle_gamma   90.00
#
_symmetry.space_group_name_H-M   'P 1'
#
loop_
_entity.id
_entity.type
_entity.pdbx_description
1 polymer ?
#
loop_
_entity_poly.entity_id
_entity_poly.type
_entity_poly.pdbx_seq_one_letter_code
_entity_poly.pdbx_strand_id
1 'polypeptide(L)'
;QIFIPLTVGGAINTLEDFDRVLKAGADKVSVNSGAIKDPGLIGAAAKKYGDQCVVLSMDVARVDGKYHLFTKGGREDTGLDALEWAVRGEAGGAGEIVLNSIDTDGVKRGFDLEMLEALSKRVSLPIIASGGAGKMEDFKTLFTLPGVDAGLAASIFHFGEVDIGNLKRYLTENGVPVRL
;
A
#
# COMPACT_ATOMS: atom_id res chain seq x y z
N GLN A 1 -7.72 22.90 6.41
CA GLN A 1 -6.28 22.66 6.43
C GLN A 1 -6.02 21.37 7.18
N ILE A 2 -5.33 20.40 6.55
CA ILE A 2 -4.96 19.10 7.15
C ILE A 2 -3.49 19.18 7.55
N PHE A 3 -3.15 18.53 8.68
CA PHE A 3 -1.78 18.44 9.20
C PHE A 3 -1.30 16.99 9.32
N ILE A 4 -1.92 16.08 8.58
CA ILE A 4 -1.53 14.68 8.45
C ILE A 4 -0.90 14.47 7.06
N PRO A 5 0.07 13.55 6.90
CA PRO A 5 0.64 13.24 5.59
C PRO A 5 -0.43 12.82 4.58
N LEU A 6 -0.35 13.36 3.38
CA LEU A 6 -1.26 13.08 2.28
C LEU A 6 -0.52 12.33 1.17
N THR A 7 -0.92 11.10 0.91
CA THR A 7 -0.48 10.34 -0.27
C THR A 7 -1.53 10.42 -1.36
N VAL A 8 -1.11 10.80 -2.56
CA VAL A 8 -1.99 10.91 -3.74
C VAL A 8 -1.50 9.96 -4.82
N GLY A 9 -2.43 9.21 -5.43
CA GLY A 9 -2.16 8.28 -6.53
C GLY A 9 -3.29 8.27 -7.53
N GLY A 10 -3.11 7.46 -8.57
CA GLY A 10 -4.03 7.32 -9.70
C GLY A 10 -3.56 8.09 -10.94
N ALA A 11 -3.47 7.37 -12.06
CA ALA A 11 -3.02 7.89 -13.36
C ALA A 11 -1.65 8.58 -13.36
N ILE A 12 -0.75 8.20 -12.45
CA ILE A 12 0.64 8.68 -12.41
C ILE A 12 1.47 7.85 -13.39
N ASN A 13 2.01 8.49 -14.42
CA ASN A 13 2.75 7.82 -15.48
C ASN A 13 4.10 8.49 -15.83
N THR A 14 4.29 9.74 -15.39
CA THR A 14 5.47 10.56 -15.74
C THR A 14 6.00 11.32 -14.52
N LEU A 15 7.23 11.85 -14.64
CA LEU A 15 7.78 12.77 -13.63
C LEU A 15 6.99 14.07 -13.53
N GLU A 16 6.37 14.52 -14.61
CA GLU A 16 5.49 15.70 -14.62
C GLU A 16 4.25 15.47 -13.78
N ASP A 17 3.71 14.22 -13.77
CA ASP A 17 2.60 13.86 -12.89
C ASP A 17 3.01 13.94 -11.42
N PHE A 18 4.21 13.42 -11.07
CA PHE A 18 4.77 13.58 -9.72
C PHE A 18 4.90 15.06 -9.34
N ASP A 19 5.48 15.87 -10.20
CA ASP A 19 5.70 17.30 -9.95
C ASP A 19 4.38 18.03 -9.71
N ARG A 20 3.36 17.75 -10.54
CA ARG A 20 2.01 18.34 -10.43
C ARG A 20 1.35 18.01 -9.10
N VAL A 21 1.43 16.75 -8.68
CA VAL A 21 0.77 16.25 -7.46
C VAL A 21 1.48 16.78 -6.20
N LEU A 22 2.81 16.74 -6.17
CA LEU A 22 3.60 17.29 -5.05
C LEU A 22 3.43 18.80 -4.91
N LYS A 23 3.43 19.55 -6.01
CA LYS A 23 3.16 21.01 -6.00
C LYS A 23 1.74 21.35 -5.57
N ALA A 24 0.79 20.45 -5.79
CA ALA A 24 -0.58 20.63 -5.32
C ALA A 24 -0.75 20.39 -3.80
N GLY A 25 0.30 19.92 -3.12
CA GLY A 25 0.34 19.76 -1.66
C GLY A 25 0.32 18.32 -1.15
N ALA A 26 0.54 17.33 -2.02
CA ALA A 26 0.77 15.96 -1.57
C ALA A 26 2.16 15.81 -0.95
N ASP A 27 2.29 14.98 0.09
CA ASP A 27 3.57 14.62 0.70
C ASP A 27 4.21 13.43 -0.01
N LYS A 28 3.38 12.52 -0.54
CA LYS A 28 3.82 11.31 -1.24
C LYS A 28 2.98 11.06 -2.49
N VAL A 29 3.56 10.37 -3.45
CA VAL A 29 2.90 9.99 -4.71
C VAL A 29 2.94 8.48 -4.86
N SER A 30 1.75 7.89 -5.04
CA SER A 30 1.57 6.44 -5.22
C SER A 30 1.49 6.09 -6.69
N VAL A 31 2.31 5.13 -7.13
CA VAL A 31 2.38 4.68 -8.53
C VAL A 31 2.28 3.16 -8.62
N ASN A 32 1.46 2.65 -9.54
CA ASN A 32 1.35 1.24 -9.92
C ASN A 32 1.58 1.07 -11.43
N SER A 33 0.54 1.19 -12.25
CA SER A 33 0.60 0.91 -13.71
C SER A 33 1.66 1.71 -14.44
N GLY A 34 1.90 2.97 -14.02
CA GLY A 34 2.97 3.80 -14.60
C GLY A 34 4.36 3.22 -14.36
N ALA A 35 4.62 2.72 -13.16
CA ALA A 35 5.89 2.08 -12.82
C ALA A 35 6.06 0.71 -13.50
N ILE A 36 4.97 -0.05 -13.69
CA ILE A 36 5.03 -1.33 -14.43
C ILE A 36 5.37 -1.08 -15.89
N LYS A 37 4.78 -0.04 -16.49
CA LYS A 37 5.04 0.36 -17.88
C LYS A 37 6.46 0.90 -18.06
N ASP A 38 6.93 1.70 -17.13
CA ASP A 38 8.29 2.27 -17.11
C ASP A 38 8.90 2.13 -15.70
N PRO A 39 9.62 1.03 -15.42
CA PRO A 39 10.29 0.84 -14.13
C PRO A 39 11.30 1.93 -13.77
N GLY A 40 11.84 2.64 -14.75
CA GLY A 40 12.76 3.76 -14.55
C GLY A 40 12.11 4.97 -13.86
N LEU A 41 10.78 5.07 -13.91
CA LEU A 41 10.03 6.15 -13.26
C LEU A 41 10.25 6.20 -11.75
N ILE A 42 10.33 5.02 -11.06
CA ILE A 42 10.57 4.94 -9.62
C ILE A 42 11.91 5.63 -9.30
N GLY A 43 13.00 5.22 -9.95
CA GLY A 43 14.33 5.76 -9.70
C GLY A 43 14.48 7.22 -10.08
N ALA A 44 13.84 7.63 -11.18
CA ALA A 44 13.84 9.03 -11.60
C ALA A 44 13.09 9.92 -10.59
N ALA A 45 11.95 9.46 -10.06
CA ALA A 45 11.19 10.15 -9.03
C ALA A 45 11.96 10.21 -7.70
N ALA A 46 12.54 9.10 -7.26
CA ALA A 46 13.35 9.01 -6.04
C ALA A 46 14.56 9.94 -6.09
N LYS A 47 15.26 9.96 -7.22
CA LYS A 47 16.41 10.87 -7.42
C LYS A 47 16.03 12.36 -7.36
N LYS A 48 14.84 12.71 -7.86
CA LYS A 48 14.40 14.11 -7.96
C LYS A 48 13.75 14.62 -6.69
N TYR A 49 12.94 13.79 -6.02
CA TYR A 49 12.08 14.22 -4.91
C TYR A 49 12.43 13.55 -3.57
N GLY A 50 13.31 12.56 -3.58
CA GLY A 50 13.60 11.67 -2.45
C GLY A 50 12.73 10.41 -2.47
N ASP A 51 13.29 9.31 -2.01
CA ASP A 51 12.62 8.02 -1.91
C ASP A 51 11.35 8.07 -1.03
N GLN A 52 11.40 8.87 0.06
CA GLN A 52 10.27 9.08 0.96
C GLN A 52 9.00 9.64 0.26
N CYS A 53 9.13 10.22 -0.93
CA CYS A 53 8.00 10.71 -1.73
C CYS A 53 7.41 9.64 -2.66
N VAL A 54 8.07 8.49 -2.83
CA VAL A 54 7.69 7.46 -3.79
C VAL A 54 7.05 6.27 -3.09
N VAL A 55 5.75 6.06 -3.33
CA VAL A 55 5.01 4.92 -2.82
C VAL A 55 4.74 3.95 -3.97
N LEU A 56 5.29 2.73 -3.86
CA LEU A 56 4.99 1.65 -4.80
C LEU A 56 3.65 1.01 -4.42
N SER A 57 2.62 1.26 -5.21
CA SER A 57 1.33 0.60 -5.06
C SER A 57 1.29 -0.68 -5.88
N MET A 58 0.78 -1.74 -5.29
CA MET A 58 0.74 -3.07 -5.89
C MET A 58 -0.67 -3.65 -5.71
N ASP A 59 -1.38 -3.86 -6.81
CA ASP A 59 -2.60 -4.67 -6.81
C ASP A 59 -2.19 -6.13 -7.08
N VAL A 60 -2.46 -7.04 -6.15
CA VAL A 60 -1.95 -8.40 -6.19
C VAL A 60 -3.07 -9.42 -5.97
N ALA A 61 -3.05 -10.49 -6.74
CA ALA A 61 -3.93 -11.65 -6.55
C ALA A 61 -3.16 -12.97 -6.68
N ARG A 62 -3.74 -14.07 -6.18
CA ARG A 62 -3.22 -15.41 -6.41
C ARG A 62 -3.72 -15.94 -7.77
N VAL A 63 -2.76 -16.33 -8.61
CA VAL A 63 -3.01 -17.00 -9.87
C VAL A 63 -2.16 -18.27 -9.89
N ASP A 64 -2.80 -19.44 -9.99
CA ASP A 64 -2.14 -20.75 -9.98
C ASP A 64 -1.13 -20.95 -8.82
N GLY A 65 -1.49 -20.44 -7.63
CA GLY A 65 -0.70 -20.55 -6.39
C GLY A 65 0.49 -19.58 -6.29
N LYS A 66 0.61 -18.62 -7.23
CA LYS A 66 1.61 -17.56 -7.20
C LYS A 66 0.98 -16.18 -7.01
N TYR A 67 1.74 -15.24 -6.51
CA TYR A 67 1.29 -13.85 -6.38
C TYR A 67 1.60 -13.07 -7.66
N HIS A 68 0.57 -12.75 -8.44
CA HIS A 68 0.69 -11.96 -9.65
C HIS A 68 0.37 -10.50 -9.41
N LEU A 69 1.13 -9.63 -10.09
CA LEU A 69 0.92 -8.19 -10.09
C LEU A 69 -0.11 -7.81 -11.16
N PHE A 70 -1.04 -6.93 -10.80
CA PHE A 70 -2.10 -6.44 -11.67
C PHE A 70 -1.98 -4.96 -11.98
N THR A 71 -2.50 -4.54 -13.12
CA THR A 71 -2.64 -3.15 -13.56
C THR A 71 -4.10 -2.73 -13.68
N LYS A 72 -4.31 -1.46 -14.05
CA LYS A 72 -5.64 -0.88 -14.32
C LYS A 72 -6.65 -1.09 -13.19
N GLY A 73 -6.17 -0.95 -11.94
CA GLY A 73 -7.02 -1.13 -10.75
C GLY A 73 -7.46 -2.58 -10.59
N GLY A 74 -6.52 -3.53 -10.69
CA GLY A 74 -6.75 -4.95 -10.45
C GLY A 74 -7.45 -5.71 -11.59
N ARG A 75 -7.55 -5.11 -12.79
CA ARG A 75 -8.33 -5.69 -13.90
C ARG A 75 -7.51 -6.47 -14.91
N GLU A 76 -6.21 -6.28 -14.94
CA GLU A 76 -5.33 -6.88 -15.96
C GLU A 76 -4.13 -7.53 -15.29
N ASP A 77 -4.06 -8.85 -15.38
CA ASP A 77 -2.90 -9.62 -14.93
C ASP A 77 -1.71 -9.33 -15.83
N THR A 78 -0.59 -8.96 -15.22
CA THR A 78 0.65 -8.69 -15.96
C THR A 78 1.51 -9.94 -16.15
N GLY A 79 1.22 -11.03 -15.45
CA GLY A 79 2.06 -12.21 -15.38
C GLY A 79 3.36 -12.00 -14.57
N LEU A 80 3.59 -10.82 -14.02
CA LEU A 80 4.77 -10.54 -13.20
C LEU A 80 4.59 -11.11 -11.79
N ASP A 81 5.65 -11.69 -11.24
CA ASP A 81 5.70 -12.06 -9.83
C ASP A 81 5.72 -10.81 -8.95
N ALA A 82 4.74 -10.70 -8.06
CA ALA A 82 4.56 -9.51 -7.22
C ALA A 82 5.68 -9.34 -6.20
N LEU A 83 6.23 -10.44 -5.65
CA LEU A 83 7.30 -10.38 -4.67
C LEU A 83 8.61 -9.93 -5.31
N GLU A 84 8.94 -10.47 -6.50
CA GLU A 84 10.09 -10.00 -7.28
C GLU A 84 9.94 -8.54 -7.72
N TRP A 85 8.71 -8.11 -8.04
CA TRP A 85 8.44 -6.71 -8.37
C TRP A 85 8.67 -5.79 -7.18
N ALA A 86 8.26 -6.18 -5.98
CA ALA A 86 8.51 -5.41 -4.76
C ALA A 86 10.01 -5.21 -4.51
N VAL A 87 10.81 -6.28 -4.63
CA VAL A 87 12.28 -6.23 -4.49
C VAL A 87 12.89 -5.28 -5.54
N ARG A 88 12.42 -5.33 -6.77
CA ARG A 88 12.88 -4.40 -7.84
C ARG A 88 12.47 -2.95 -7.54
N GLY A 89 11.28 -2.75 -7.00
CA GLY A 89 10.79 -1.43 -6.60
C GLY A 89 11.62 -0.81 -5.48
N GLU A 90 11.96 -1.60 -4.45
CA GLU A 90 12.86 -1.21 -3.37
C GLU A 90 14.24 -0.83 -3.92
N ALA A 91 14.85 -1.71 -4.73
CA ALA A 91 16.14 -1.44 -5.37
C ALA A 91 16.08 -0.24 -6.31
N GLY A 92 14.92 0.05 -6.88
CA GLY A 92 14.66 1.21 -7.74
C GLY A 92 14.50 2.54 -6.98
N GLY A 93 14.36 2.50 -5.65
CA GLY A 93 14.23 3.70 -4.82
C GLY A 93 12.81 4.03 -4.38
N ALA A 94 11.90 3.06 -4.36
CA ALA A 94 10.64 3.23 -3.64
C ALA A 94 10.93 3.37 -2.14
N GLY A 95 10.22 4.25 -1.44
CA GLY A 95 10.38 4.45 0.00
C GLY A 95 9.31 3.78 0.84
N GLU A 96 8.24 3.27 0.21
CA GLU A 96 7.11 2.65 0.90
C GLU A 96 6.32 1.76 -0.08
N ILE A 97 5.70 0.71 0.41
CA ILE A 97 4.85 -0.18 -0.40
C ILE A 97 3.40 -0.15 0.13
N VAL A 98 2.43 0.06 -0.75
CA VAL A 98 1.02 -0.25 -0.49
C VAL A 98 0.70 -1.56 -1.21
N LEU A 99 0.41 -2.61 -0.45
CA LEU A 99 -0.03 -3.89 -0.99
C LEU A 99 -1.54 -4.01 -0.86
N ASN A 100 -2.24 -4.01 -1.99
CA ASN A 100 -3.68 -4.27 -2.08
C ASN A 100 -3.93 -5.70 -2.53
N SER A 101 -4.49 -6.53 -1.64
CA SER A 101 -4.92 -7.88 -2.00
C SER A 101 -6.27 -7.81 -2.69
N ILE A 102 -6.30 -8.12 -3.98
CA ILE A 102 -7.54 -8.20 -4.77
C ILE A 102 -8.44 -9.32 -4.25
N ASP A 103 -7.85 -10.44 -3.80
CA ASP A 103 -8.58 -11.61 -3.33
C ASP A 103 -9.41 -11.33 -2.06
N THR A 104 -8.99 -10.37 -1.25
CA THR A 104 -9.67 -9.99 -0.01
C THR A 104 -10.38 -8.65 -0.09
N ASP A 105 -10.11 -7.83 -1.12
CA ASP A 105 -10.69 -6.49 -1.24
C ASP A 105 -12.22 -6.54 -1.32
N GLY A 106 -12.88 -5.74 -0.48
CA GLY A 106 -14.34 -5.72 -0.35
C GLY A 106 -14.98 -6.90 0.37
N VAL A 107 -14.21 -7.96 0.69
CA VAL A 107 -14.72 -9.20 1.33
C VAL A 107 -15.03 -9.02 2.82
N LYS A 108 -14.34 -8.08 3.51
CA LYS A 108 -14.51 -7.78 4.95
C LYS A 108 -14.27 -8.98 5.88
N ARG A 109 -13.33 -9.86 5.55
CA ARG A 109 -12.98 -11.06 6.33
C ARG A 109 -11.55 -11.02 6.92
N GLY A 110 -10.92 -9.87 6.90
CA GLY A 110 -9.57 -9.66 7.35
C GLY A 110 -8.59 -9.47 6.19
N PHE A 111 -7.41 -8.95 6.51
CA PHE A 111 -6.30 -8.77 5.56
C PHE A 111 -5.71 -10.11 5.09
N ASP A 112 -5.06 -10.12 3.94
CA ASP A 112 -4.34 -11.29 3.43
C ASP A 112 -2.99 -11.42 4.16
N LEU A 113 -3.02 -12.02 5.35
CA LEU A 113 -1.84 -12.13 6.21
C LEU A 113 -0.74 -12.97 5.59
N GLU A 114 -1.08 -14.02 4.82
CA GLU A 114 -0.09 -14.88 4.17
C GLU A 114 0.70 -14.13 3.10
N MET A 115 0.01 -13.35 2.26
CA MET A 115 0.63 -12.52 1.24
C MET A 115 1.52 -11.44 1.87
N LEU A 116 1.03 -10.77 2.92
CA LEU A 116 1.78 -9.75 3.66
C LEU A 116 3.02 -10.32 4.34
N GLU A 117 2.92 -11.50 4.95
CA GLU A 117 4.07 -12.20 5.54
C GLU A 117 5.10 -12.60 4.47
N ALA A 118 4.64 -13.08 3.30
CA ALA A 118 5.52 -13.40 2.19
C ALA A 118 6.27 -12.14 1.69
N LEU A 119 5.59 -11.00 1.60
CA LEU A 119 6.19 -9.74 1.19
C LEU A 119 7.19 -9.22 2.24
N SER A 120 6.83 -9.20 3.53
CA SER A 120 7.67 -8.66 4.60
C SER A 120 9.00 -9.40 4.78
N LYS A 121 9.09 -10.63 4.29
CA LYS A 121 10.35 -11.41 4.26
C LYS A 121 11.27 -11.04 3.08
N ARG A 122 10.78 -10.28 2.11
CA ARG A 122 11.48 -9.99 0.86
C ARG A 122 11.99 -8.55 0.76
N VAL A 123 11.37 -7.63 1.49
CA VAL A 123 11.68 -6.19 1.46
C VAL A 123 11.86 -5.66 2.87
N SER A 124 12.60 -4.54 2.99
CA SER A 124 12.79 -3.81 4.25
C SER A 124 11.98 -2.51 4.34
N LEU A 125 11.26 -2.18 3.27
CA LEU A 125 10.43 -0.99 3.21
C LEU A 125 9.21 -1.08 4.12
N PRO A 126 8.71 0.04 4.65
CA PRO A 126 7.41 0.10 5.29
C PRO A 126 6.30 -0.45 4.39
N ILE A 127 5.47 -1.34 4.94
CA ILE A 127 4.35 -1.96 4.23
C ILE A 127 3.03 -1.43 4.79
N ILE A 128 2.19 -0.92 3.90
CA ILE A 128 0.80 -0.58 4.15
C ILE A 128 -0.07 -1.69 3.57
N ALA A 129 -0.76 -2.42 4.43
CA ALA A 129 -1.69 -3.48 4.02
C ALA A 129 -3.03 -2.88 3.59
N SER A 130 -3.57 -3.31 2.45
CA SER A 130 -4.88 -2.92 1.91
C SER A 130 -5.66 -4.13 1.43
N GLY A 131 -6.99 -4.03 1.51
CA GLY A 131 -7.93 -5.09 1.11
C GLY A 131 -8.29 -6.04 2.24
N GLY A 132 -9.59 -6.19 2.50
CA GLY A 132 -10.14 -7.20 3.40
C GLY A 132 -10.57 -6.73 4.78
N ALA A 133 -10.17 -5.56 5.26
CA ALA A 133 -10.57 -5.06 6.58
C ALA A 133 -12.10 -4.95 6.71
N GLY A 134 -12.67 -5.56 7.76
CA GLY A 134 -14.10 -5.53 8.06
C GLY A 134 -14.42 -5.03 9.47
N LYS A 135 -13.51 -5.21 10.43
CA LYS A 135 -13.71 -4.88 11.84
C LYS A 135 -12.40 -4.54 12.54
N MET A 136 -12.48 -4.02 13.77
CA MET A 136 -11.29 -3.55 14.53
C MET A 136 -10.30 -4.68 14.83
N GLU A 137 -10.78 -5.89 15.06
CA GLU A 137 -9.94 -7.07 15.32
C GLU A 137 -9.04 -7.43 14.14
N ASP A 138 -9.45 -7.12 12.91
CA ASP A 138 -8.64 -7.38 11.72
C ASP A 138 -7.35 -6.56 11.75
N PHE A 139 -7.42 -5.30 12.19
CA PHE A 139 -6.24 -4.45 12.37
C PHE A 139 -5.35 -4.93 13.53
N LYS A 140 -5.94 -5.39 14.64
CA LYS A 140 -5.17 -5.99 15.74
C LYS A 140 -4.40 -7.21 15.22
N THR A 141 -5.06 -8.09 14.47
CA THR A 141 -4.43 -9.27 13.88
C THR A 141 -3.34 -8.87 12.88
N LEU A 142 -3.60 -7.87 12.02
CA LEU A 142 -2.62 -7.36 11.08
C LEU A 142 -1.32 -6.95 11.76
N PHE A 143 -1.40 -6.18 12.84
CA PHE A 143 -0.24 -5.67 13.56
C PHE A 143 0.49 -6.69 14.43
N THR A 144 0.07 -7.96 14.43
CA THR A 144 0.90 -9.06 14.94
C THR A 144 1.96 -9.50 13.93
N LEU A 145 1.82 -9.13 12.65
CA LEU A 145 2.83 -9.44 11.63
C LEU A 145 4.00 -8.47 11.73
N PRO A 146 5.24 -8.98 11.86
CA PRO A 146 6.42 -8.13 11.78
C PRO A 146 6.58 -7.57 10.36
N GLY A 147 6.98 -6.29 10.25
CA GLY A 147 7.24 -5.63 8.96
C GLY A 147 5.99 -5.12 8.25
N VAL A 148 4.84 -5.04 8.93
CA VAL A 148 3.66 -4.32 8.46
C VAL A 148 3.45 -3.10 9.35
N ASP A 149 3.49 -1.91 8.77
CA ASP A 149 3.54 -0.64 9.49
C ASP A 149 2.19 0.07 9.54
N ALA A 150 1.30 -0.21 8.57
CA ALA A 150 -0.01 0.42 8.53
C ALA A 150 -1.08 -0.49 7.90
N GLY A 151 -2.34 -0.23 8.27
CA GLY A 151 -3.52 -0.84 7.66
C GLY A 151 -4.40 0.22 7.01
N LEU A 152 -4.73 0.02 5.75
CA LEU A 152 -5.60 0.88 4.96
C LEU A 152 -6.97 0.22 4.80
N ALA A 153 -8.04 0.98 5.02
CA ALA A 153 -9.38 0.57 4.70
C ALA A 153 -10.17 1.76 4.14
N ALA A 154 -11.16 1.47 3.33
CA ALA A 154 -12.00 2.48 2.69
C ALA A 154 -13.45 2.38 3.19
N SER A 155 -14.19 1.35 2.78
CA SER A 155 -15.63 1.27 2.96
C SER A 155 -16.07 1.32 4.42
N ILE A 156 -15.39 0.61 5.32
CA ILE A 156 -15.77 0.55 6.74
C ILE A 156 -15.66 1.92 7.44
N PHE A 157 -14.71 2.77 7.01
CA PHE A 157 -14.59 4.13 7.50
C PHE A 157 -15.57 5.07 6.79
N HIS A 158 -15.68 4.95 5.46
CA HIS A 158 -16.56 5.80 4.66
C HIS A 158 -18.03 5.65 5.06
N PHE A 159 -18.49 4.43 5.32
CA PHE A 159 -19.87 4.15 5.75
C PHE A 159 -20.06 4.23 7.27
N GLY A 160 -19.04 4.61 8.03
CA GLY A 160 -19.14 4.77 9.48
C GLY A 160 -19.32 3.46 10.25
N GLU A 161 -18.99 2.31 9.64
CA GLU A 161 -19.05 0.99 10.30
C GLU A 161 -18.00 0.89 11.42
N VAL A 162 -16.84 1.54 11.22
CA VAL A 162 -15.77 1.67 12.20
C VAL A 162 -15.36 3.14 12.30
N ASP A 163 -15.36 3.68 13.50
CA ASP A 163 -14.80 5.01 13.79
C ASP A 163 -13.30 4.90 14.00
N ILE A 164 -12.51 5.77 13.34
CA ILE A 164 -11.04 5.72 13.38
C ILE A 164 -10.52 5.98 14.80
N GLY A 165 -11.14 6.89 15.54
CA GLY A 165 -10.76 7.18 16.93
C GLY A 165 -11.00 5.98 17.86
N ASN A 166 -12.14 5.29 17.67
CA ASN A 166 -12.46 4.07 18.41
C ASN A 166 -11.48 2.95 18.06
N LEU A 167 -11.16 2.77 16.78
CA LEU A 167 -10.16 1.80 16.33
C LEU A 167 -8.80 2.05 17.00
N LYS A 168 -8.33 3.28 17.01
CA LYS A 168 -7.04 3.62 17.63
C LYS A 168 -7.03 3.35 19.14
N ARG A 169 -8.12 3.69 19.85
CA ARG A 169 -8.26 3.34 21.28
C ARG A 169 -8.22 1.83 21.49
N TYR A 170 -9.01 1.09 20.73
CA TYR A 170 -9.03 -0.37 20.77
C TYR A 170 -7.63 -0.98 20.53
N LEU A 171 -6.88 -0.48 19.55
CA LEU A 171 -5.52 -0.95 19.27
C LEU A 171 -4.57 -0.66 20.43
N THR A 172 -4.62 0.56 21.01
CA THR A 172 -3.82 0.92 22.19
C THR A 172 -4.13 0.03 23.39
N GLU A 173 -5.40 -0.23 23.69
CA GLU A 173 -5.84 -1.11 24.77
C GLU A 173 -5.39 -2.57 24.57
N ASN A 174 -5.14 -2.96 23.31
CA ASN A 174 -4.64 -4.28 22.95
C ASN A 174 -3.11 -4.31 22.72
N GLY A 175 -2.37 -3.28 23.17
CA GLY A 175 -0.91 -3.27 23.14
C GLY A 175 -0.28 -2.91 21.79
N VAL A 176 -1.07 -2.46 20.82
CA VAL A 176 -0.56 -1.98 19.52
C VAL A 176 -0.24 -0.48 19.63
N PRO A 177 1.02 -0.08 19.41
CA PRO A 177 1.39 1.34 19.46
C PRO A 177 0.80 2.10 18.28
N VAL A 178 -0.09 3.06 18.56
CA VAL A 178 -0.69 3.94 17.56
C VAL A 178 -0.69 5.38 18.04
N ARG A 179 -0.64 6.32 17.10
CA ARG A 179 -0.81 7.75 17.43
C ARG A 179 -2.30 8.05 17.62
N LEU A 180 -2.68 8.43 18.85
CA LEU A 180 -4.02 8.92 19.18
C LEU A 180 -4.27 10.33 18.69
#